data_e017c716e36d4cce5ea15eecb1df5091
#
_entry.id   e017c716e36d4cce5ea15eecb1df5091
#
_cell.length_a   1.000
_cell.length_b   1.000
_cell.length_c   1.000
_cell.angle_alpha   90.00
_cell.angle_beta   90.00
_cell.angle_gamma   90.00
#
_symmetry.space_group_name_H-M   'P 1'
#
loop_
_entity.id
_entity.type
_entity.pdbx_description
1 polymer ?
#
loop_
_entity_poly.entity_id
_entity_poly.type
_entity_poly.pdbx_seq_one_letter_code
_entity_poly.pdbx_strand_id
1 'polypeptide(L)'
;MVTKTEAYPDIAIPPGEYLAEEIQTRGISQKELAKRMGRPLNAINEIINGKKAITAETALQFEEVIPEISARFWLNLETDYQLTKALINKRATGSGK
;
A
#
# COMPACT_ATOMS: atom_id res chain seq x y z
N MET A 1 -15.74 -19.08 10.73
CA MET A 1 -15.46 -18.99 10.48
C MET A 1 -14.64 -19.03 9.73
N VAL A 2 -14.10 -19.43 9.34
CA VAL A 2 -13.59 -19.39 8.41
C VAL A 2 -12.76 -18.59 8.10
N THR A 3 -12.57 -17.92 8.40
CA THR A 3 -11.90 -16.94 8.22
C THR A 3 -10.49 -16.93 8.21
N LYS A 4 -9.79 -17.76 8.83
CA LYS A 4 -8.41 -17.78 8.79
C LYS A 4 -7.87 -17.89 7.47
N THR A 5 -8.39 -18.73 6.69
CA THR A 5 -7.91 -18.94 5.36
C THR A 5 -8.02 -17.72 4.53
N GLU A 6 -9.09 -17.00 4.72
CA GLU A 6 -9.31 -15.82 3.95
C GLU A 6 -8.41 -14.69 4.36
N ALA A 7 -7.93 -14.74 5.59
CA ALA A 7 -7.10 -13.68 6.09
C ALA A 7 -5.70 -13.65 5.47
N TYR A 8 -5.27 -14.76 4.89
CA TYR A 8 -3.91 -14.85 4.36
C TYR A 8 -3.92 -15.35 2.93
N PRO A 9 -4.17 -14.46 1.98
CA PRO A 9 -4.20 -14.85 0.58
C PRO A 9 -2.83 -15.31 0.10
N ASP A 10 -2.81 -15.94 -1.05
CA ASP A 10 -1.58 -16.41 -1.64
C ASP A 10 -0.78 -15.30 -2.27
N ILE A 11 -1.38 -14.17 -2.51
CA ILE A 11 -0.72 -13.04 -3.16
C ILE A 11 -0.79 -11.82 -2.27
N ALA A 12 0.35 -11.18 -2.08
CA ALA A 12 0.40 -9.94 -1.33
C ALA A 12 0.24 -8.77 -2.30
N ILE A 13 -0.76 -7.94 -2.07
CA ILE A 13 -1.05 -6.81 -2.94
C ILE A 13 -0.56 -5.54 -2.27
N PRO A 14 0.37 -4.82 -2.91
CA PRO A 14 0.89 -3.59 -2.29
C PRO A 14 -0.17 -2.51 -2.19
N PRO A 15 -0.13 -1.71 -1.13
CA PRO A 15 -1.09 -0.61 -0.98
C PRO A 15 -1.07 0.37 -2.14
N GLY A 16 0.04 0.41 -2.87
CA GLY A 16 0.14 1.28 -4.03
C GLY A 16 -0.90 1.01 -5.09
N GLU A 17 -1.38 -0.24 -5.18
CA GLU A 17 -2.44 -0.55 -6.14
C GLU A 17 -3.73 0.15 -5.76
N TYR A 18 -4.03 0.18 -4.46
CA TYR A 18 -5.19 0.88 -3.99
C TYR A 18 -5.05 2.38 -4.26
N LEU A 19 -3.85 2.91 -4.01
CA LEU A 19 -3.57 4.31 -4.28
C LEU A 19 -3.79 4.64 -5.76
N ALA A 20 -3.28 3.80 -6.64
CA ALA A 20 -3.43 4.03 -8.08
C ALA A 20 -4.90 4.10 -8.48
N GLU A 21 -5.71 3.22 -7.93
CA GLU A 21 -7.14 3.24 -8.23
C GLU A 21 -7.81 4.49 -7.70
N GLU A 22 -7.45 4.90 -6.49
CA GLU A 22 -8.07 6.05 -5.88
C GLU A 22 -7.77 7.34 -6.63
N ILE A 23 -6.52 7.52 -7.03
CA ILE A 23 -6.21 8.75 -7.75
C ILE A 23 -6.79 8.72 -9.16
N GLN A 24 -6.87 7.56 -9.78
CA GLN A 24 -7.48 7.45 -11.08
C GLN A 24 -8.96 7.80 -11.02
N THR A 25 -9.65 7.26 -10.03
CA THR A 25 -11.06 7.55 -9.84
C THR A 25 -11.32 9.04 -9.62
N ARG A 26 -10.39 9.70 -8.94
CA ARG A 26 -10.54 11.13 -8.64
C ARG A 26 -9.98 12.03 -9.73
N GLY A 27 -9.44 11.44 -10.80
CA GLY A 27 -8.89 12.25 -11.89
C GLY A 27 -7.57 12.91 -11.54
N ILE A 28 -6.83 12.35 -10.60
CA ILE A 28 -5.54 12.88 -10.19
C ILE A 28 -4.45 12.02 -10.80
N SER A 29 -3.52 12.63 -11.55
CA SER A 29 -2.41 11.88 -12.10
C SER A 29 -1.35 11.66 -11.03
N GLN A 30 -0.45 10.71 -11.28
CA GLN A 30 0.67 10.51 -10.37
C GLN A 30 1.51 11.78 -10.24
N LYS A 31 1.68 12.49 -11.35
CA LYS A 31 2.44 13.72 -11.35
C LYS A 31 1.77 14.77 -10.48
N GLU A 32 0.47 14.88 -10.58
CA GLU A 32 -0.27 15.83 -9.77
C GLU A 32 -0.18 15.46 -8.29
N LEU A 33 -0.30 14.18 -7.98
CA LEU A 33 -0.19 13.73 -6.60
C LEU A 33 1.19 14.06 -6.04
N ALA A 34 2.24 13.77 -6.81
CA ALA A 34 3.61 14.07 -6.37
C ALA A 34 3.76 15.55 -6.08
N LYS A 35 3.21 16.37 -6.95
CA LYS A 35 3.28 17.81 -6.79
C LYS A 35 2.60 18.26 -5.51
N ARG A 36 1.40 17.75 -5.26
CA ARG A 36 0.64 18.13 -4.05
C ARG A 36 1.34 17.67 -2.78
N MET A 37 2.06 16.57 -2.85
CA MET A 37 2.76 16.04 -1.70
C MET A 37 4.16 16.62 -1.54
N GLY A 38 4.63 17.37 -2.54
CA GLY A 38 5.98 17.90 -2.51
C GLY A 38 7.02 16.80 -2.61
N ARG A 39 6.71 15.73 -3.34
CA ARG A 39 7.64 14.61 -3.52
C ARG A 39 7.95 14.41 -4.99
N PRO A 40 9.10 13.82 -5.30
CA PRO A 40 9.41 13.50 -6.69
C PRO A 40 8.42 12.47 -7.24
N LEU A 41 8.14 12.58 -8.53
CA LEU A 41 7.28 11.61 -9.20
C LEU A 41 7.81 10.19 -8.99
N ASN A 42 9.11 10.04 -9.03
CA ASN A 42 9.73 8.74 -8.85
C ASN A 42 9.34 8.09 -7.52
N ALA A 43 9.24 8.87 -6.45
CA ALA A 43 8.87 8.35 -5.14
C ALA A 43 7.45 7.81 -5.16
N ILE A 44 6.54 8.53 -5.83
CA ILE A 44 5.15 8.09 -5.92
C ILE A 44 5.08 6.82 -6.75
N ASN A 45 5.83 6.78 -7.83
CA ASN A 45 5.85 5.61 -8.70
C ASN A 45 6.34 4.38 -7.95
N GLU A 46 7.34 4.52 -7.11
CA GLU A 46 7.86 3.41 -6.33
C GLU A 46 6.85 2.88 -5.33
N ILE A 47 6.08 3.78 -4.73
CA ILE A 47 5.02 3.35 -3.80
C ILE A 47 3.95 2.58 -4.55
N ILE A 48 3.54 3.10 -5.71
CA ILE A 48 2.50 2.45 -6.50
C ILE A 48 2.93 1.06 -6.94
N ASN A 49 4.19 0.89 -7.26
CA ASN A 49 4.71 -0.39 -7.72
C ASN A 49 5.14 -1.32 -6.60
N GLY A 50 4.92 -0.93 -5.36
CA GLY A 50 5.24 -1.79 -4.23
C GLY A 50 6.70 -1.86 -3.89
N LYS A 51 7.51 -0.96 -4.44
CA LYS A 51 8.94 -0.95 -4.18
C LYS A 51 9.32 -0.11 -2.99
N LYS A 52 8.40 0.70 -2.50
CA LYS A 52 8.66 1.56 -1.37
C LYS A 52 7.47 1.50 -0.43
N ALA A 53 7.76 1.30 0.85
CA ALA A 53 6.71 1.19 1.85
C ALA A 53 6.08 2.54 2.15
N ILE A 54 4.84 2.51 2.59
CA ILE A 54 4.15 3.71 3.05
C ILE A 54 4.52 3.92 4.51
N THR A 55 5.18 5.04 4.79
CA THR A 55 5.54 5.41 6.15
C THR A 55 4.45 6.26 6.76
N ALA A 56 4.56 6.51 8.05
CA ALA A 56 3.59 7.37 8.73
C ALA A 56 3.54 8.75 8.10
N GLU A 57 4.70 9.29 7.77
CA GLU A 57 4.76 10.61 7.15
C GLU A 57 4.05 10.62 5.81
N THR A 58 4.31 9.62 4.98
CA THR A 58 3.67 9.52 3.68
C THR A 58 2.16 9.35 3.82
N ALA A 59 1.75 8.54 4.79
CA ALA A 59 0.33 8.31 5.03
C ALA A 59 -0.39 9.60 5.40
N LEU A 60 0.25 10.43 6.21
CA LEU A 60 -0.33 11.71 6.57
C LEU A 60 -0.46 12.63 5.36
N GLN A 61 0.51 12.58 4.46
CA GLN A 61 0.44 13.36 3.23
C GLN A 61 -0.67 12.86 2.31
N PHE A 62 -0.86 11.55 2.25
CA PHE A 62 -1.99 11.02 1.48
C PHE A 62 -3.31 11.52 2.05
N GLU A 63 -3.41 11.55 3.36
CA GLU A 63 -4.64 12.02 3.99
C GLU A 63 -4.90 13.49 3.67
N GLU A 64 -3.85 14.29 3.56
CA GLU A 64 -4.03 15.69 3.20
C GLU A 64 -4.60 15.84 1.78
N VAL A 65 -4.15 15.00 0.87
CA VAL A 65 -4.61 15.09 -0.51
C VAL A 65 -5.96 14.42 -0.71
N ILE A 66 -6.17 13.31 -0.01
CA ILE A 66 -7.42 12.55 -0.10
C ILE A 66 -7.98 12.39 1.31
N PRO A 67 -8.65 13.43 1.81
CA PRO A 67 -9.09 13.41 3.23
C PRO A 67 -10.10 12.32 3.54
N GLU A 68 -10.75 11.77 2.53
CA GLU A 68 -11.73 10.70 2.76
C GLU A 68 -11.07 9.41 3.22
N ILE A 69 -9.74 9.30 3.05
CA ILE A 69 -9.03 8.10 3.42
C ILE A 69 -8.00 8.49 4.48
N SER A 70 -8.12 7.90 5.66
CA SER A 70 -7.28 8.29 6.78
C SER A 70 -5.85 7.75 6.65
N ALA A 71 -4.93 8.42 7.33
CA ALA A 71 -3.56 7.95 7.37
C ALA A 71 -3.48 6.55 7.98
N ARG A 72 -4.31 6.28 8.98
CA ARG A 72 -4.32 4.96 9.61
C ARG A 72 -4.73 3.88 8.63
N PHE A 73 -5.67 4.19 7.75
CA PHE A 73 -6.10 3.23 6.75
C PHE A 73 -4.92 2.84 5.85
N TRP A 74 -4.16 3.82 5.40
CA TRP A 74 -3.00 3.55 4.55
C TRP A 74 -1.96 2.70 5.28
N LEU A 75 -1.73 2.99 6.56
CA LEU A 75 -0.76 2.23 7.34
C LEU A 75 -1.26 0.82 7.61
N ASN A 76 -2.56 0.65 7.78
CA ASN A 76 -3.11 -0.70 7.94
C ASN A 76 -2.92 -1.52 6.67
N LEU A 77 -3.11 -0.90 5.51
CA LEU A 77 -2.86 -1.60 4.25
C LEU A 77 -1.40 -2.01 4.13
N GLU A 78 -0.50 -1.14 4.54
CA GLU A 78 0.92 -1.45 4.47
C GLU A 78 1.26 -2.60 5.42
N THR A 79 0.72 -2.57 6.63
CA THR A 79 0.96 -3.63 7.59
C THR A 79 0.44 -4.97 7.06
N ASP A 80 -0.77 -4.96 6.51
CA ASP A 80 -1.34 -6.18 5.96
C ASP A 80 -0.49 -6.73 4.82
N TYR A 81 0.02 -5.84 3.98
CA TYR A 81 0.87 -6.23 2.88
C TYR A 81 2.16 -6.88 3.38
N GLN A 82 2.82 -6.26 4.35
CA GLN A 82 4.06 -6.77 4.88
C GLN A 82 3.84 -8.11 5.60
N LEU A 83 2.75 -8.20 6.35
CA LEU A 83 2.45 -9.44 7.05
C LEU A 83 2.15 -10.56 6.06
N THR A 84 1.38 -10.27 5.03
CA THR A 84 1.05 -11.28 4.03
C THR A 84 2.31 -11.76 3.30
N LYS A 85 3.19 -10.83 2.93
CA LYS A 85 4.45 -11.19 2.30
C LYS A 85 5.28 -12.10 3.20
N ALA A 86 5.35 -11.75 4.48
CA ALA A 86 6.14 -12.52 5.40
C ALA A 86 5.57 -13.93 5.57
N LEU A 87 4.24 -14.04 5.59
CA LEU A 87 3.61 -15.33 5.74
C LEU A 87 3.79 -16.20 4.50
N ILE A 88 3.68 -15.61 3.33
CA ILE A 88 3.90 -16.33 2.08
C ILE A 88 5.34 -16.83 2.05
N ASN A 89 6.26 -15.96 2.39
CA ASN A 89 7.66 -16.30 2.39
C ASN A 89 7.97 -17.39 3.39
N LYS A 90 7.36 -17.32 4.56
CA LYS A 90 7.54 -18.31 5.59
C LYS A 90 7.04 -19.67 5.12
N ARG A 91 5.87 -19.71 4.48
CA ARG A 91 5.32 -20.95 3.96
C ARG A 91 6.24 -21.56 2.92
N ALA A 92 6.77 -20.72 2.03
CA ALA A 92 7.61 -21.20 0.96
C ALA A 92 8.92 -21.78 1.46
N THR A 93 9.45 -21.21 2.53
CA THR A 93 10.75 -21.69 3.03
C THR A 93 10.63 -22.55 4.25
N GLY A 94 9.66 -22.28 5.07
CA GLY A 94 9.58 -22.93 6.35
C GLY A 94 9.05 -24.32 6.33
N SER A 95 8.20 -24.58 5.40
CA SER A 95 7.58 -25.89 5.39
C SER A 95 8.58 -27.00 5.15
N GLY A 96 9.72 -26.64 4.67
CA GLY A 96 10.75 -27.63 4.43
C GLY A 96 11.39 -28.09 5.71
N LYS A 97 11.10 -27.44 6.77
CA LYS A 97 11.81 -27.79 7.93
C LYS A 97 11.25 -28.84 8.66
#